data_a08c6d57c9f8716ae32013b437c318ea
#
_entry.id   a08c6d57c9f8716ae32013b437c318ea
#
_cell.length_a   1.000
_cell.length_b   1.000
_cell.length_c   1.000
_cell.angle_alpha   90.00
_cell.angle_beta   90.00
_cell.angle_gamma   90.00
#
_symmetry.space_group_name_H-M   'P 1'
#
loop_
_entity.id
_entity.type
_entity.pdbx_description
1 polymer ?
#
loop_
_entity_poly.entity_id
_entity_poly.type
_entity_poly.pdbx_seq_one_letter_code
_entity_poly.pdbx_strand_id
1 'polypeptide(L)'
;MSDNKIVFCDTGFVIRLLDRTSELHENALGYFRYFLENDYLIRMSTIAVAEFCVKDKIENLPLQQILLSPFNAHHASKTGECARILYNAKAKGVIEVDARILIQNDVKLLVQAECESAVFYLTSDSRSKRMYDVLKEEGKLSFDFTDIHTPYSAKFGILDFENIPT
;
A
#
# COMPACT_ATOMS: atom_id res chain seq x y z
N MET A 1 2.72 16.61 -20.39
CA MET A 1 1.88 15.65 -19.65
C MET A 1 2.40 15.61 -18.23
N SER A 2 1.60 15.98 -17.26
CA SER A 2 2.00 15.75 -15.86
C SER A 2 2.00 14.26 -15.63
N ASP A 3 3.16 13.65 -15.37
CA ASP A 3 3.23 12.29 -14.88
C ASP A 3 2.42 12.26 -13.58
N ASN A 4 1.22 11.66 -13.64
CA ASN A 4 0.38 11.51 -12.47
C ASN A 4 1.13 10.64 -11.46
N LYS A 5 1.63 11.25 -10.41
CA LYS A 5 2.30 10.56 -9.32
C LYS A 5 1.25 9.83 -8.50
N ILE A 6 1.17 8.52 -8.62
CA ILE A 6 0.16 7.69 -7.96
C ILE A 6 0.74 7.09 -6.70
N VAL A 7 0.01 7.21 -5.60
CA VAL A 7 0.24 6.51 -4.34
C VAL A 7 -0.90 5.53 -4.13
N PHE A 8 -0.58 4.28 -3.94
CA PHE A 8 -1.56 3.24 -3.65
C PHE A 8 -1.56 2.93 -2.16
N CYS A 9 -2.72 2.79 -1.54
CA CYS A 9 -2.83 2.47 -0.12
C CYS A 9 -3.66 1.22 0.14
N ASP A 10 -3.27 0.48 1.17
CA ASP A 10 -4.01 -0.67 1.65
C ASP A 10 -5.07 -0.29 2.70
N THR A 11 -5.82 -1.28 3.13
CA THR A 11 -6.85 -1.14 4.18
C THR A 11 -6.24 -0.71 5.50
N GLY A 12 -5.06 -1.26 5.84
CA GLY A 12 -4.38 -0.97 7.09
C GLY A 12 -4.00 0.50 7.23
N PHE A 13 -3.48 1.12 6.15
CA PHE A 13 -3.20 2.54 6.12
C PHE A 13 -4.45 3.39 6.39
N VAL A 14 -5.55 3.10 5.68
CA VAL A 14 -6.79 3.89 5.80
C VAL A 14 -7.40 3.76 7.19
N ILE A 15 -7.40 2.56 7.78
CA ILE A 15 -7.86 2.36 9.15
C ILE A 15 -7.05 3.23 10.12
N ARG A 16 -5.71 3.25 10.00
CA ARG A 16 -4.85 4.08 10.87
C ARG A 16 -5.07 5.58 10.65
N LEU A 17 -5.34 5.98 9.42
CA LEU A 17 -5.68 7.38 9.09
C LEU A 17 -6.98 7.83 9.76
N LEU A 18 -7.98 6.97 9.84
CA LEU A 18 -9.30 7.33 10.40
C LEU A 18 -9.40 7.10 11.91
N ASP A 19 -8.64 6.18 12.47
CA ASP A 19 -8.65 5.86 13.90
C ASP A 19 -7.70 6.77 14.68
N ARG A 20 -8.26 7.84 15.26
CA ARG A 20 -7.51 8.82 16.07
C ARG A 20 -6.91 8.23 17.35
N THR A 21 -7.32 7.04 17.76
CA THR A 21 -6.75 6.35 18.94
C THR A 21 -5.56 5.46 18.58
N SER A 22 -5.31 5.27 17.29
CA SER A 22 -4.17 4.48 16.83
C SER A 22 -2.84 5.18 17.09
N GLU A 23 -1.85 4.46 17.58
CA GLU A 23 -0.46 4.94 17.73
C GLU A 23 0.15 5.38 16.39
N LEU A 24 -0.35 4.85 15.27
CA LEU A 24 0.10 5.20 13.92
C LEU A 24 -0.71 6.31 13.26
N HIS A 25 -1.71 6.88 13.96
CA HIS A 25 -2.57 7.91 13.38
C HIS A 25 -1.77 9.11 12.87
N GLU A 26 -0.88 9.66 13.68
CA GLU A 26 -0.07 10.82 13.31
C GLU A 26 0.85 10.53 12.12
N ASN A 27 1.44 9.33 12.06
CA ASN A 27 2.24 8.91 10.92
C ASN A 27 1.38 8.80 9.65
N ALA A 28 0.23 8.13 9.73
CA ALA A 28 -0.70 8.01 8.60
C ALA A 28 -1.17 9.37 8.09
N LEU A 29 -1.53 10.27 9.01
CA LEU A 29 -1.95 11.63 8.70
C LEU A 29 -0.82 12.45 8.05
N GLY A 30 0.42 12.29 8.54
CA GLY A 30 1.61 12.93 7.97
C GLY A 30 1.85 12.52 6.52
N TYR A 31 1.82 11.22 6.21
CA TYR A 31 1.91 10.71 4.83
C TYR A 31 0.77 11.23 3.96
N PHE A 32 -0.46 11.16 4.46
CA PHE A 32 -1.64 11.60 3.74
C PHE A 32 -1.54 13.07 3.30
N ARG A 33 -1.21 13.95 4.25
CA ARG A 33 -1.00 15.39 3.97
C ARG A 33 0.16 15.62 3.00
N TYR A 34 1.31 14.99 3.26
CA TYR A 34 2.48 15.12 2.40
C TYR A 34 2.17 14.78 0.94
N PHE A 35 1.48 13.68 0.69
CA PHE A 35 1.16 13.29 -0.68
C PHE A 35 0.14 14.22 -1.33
N LEU A 36 -0.86 14.70 -0.61
CA LEU A 36 -1.82 15.67 -1.14
C LEU A 36 -1.16 17.02 -1.46
N GLU A 37 -0.29 17.50 -0.58
CA GLU A 37 0.42 18.78 -0.75
C GLU A 37 1.46 18.74 -1.89
N ASN A 38 1.92 17.56 -2.28
CA ASN A 38 2.86 17.35 -3.38
C ASN A 38 2.20 16.81 -4.67
N ASP A 39 0.89 17.01 -4.81
CA ASP A 39 0.09 16.67 -6.00
C ASP A 39 0.10 15.18 -6.38
N TYR A 40 0.18 14.29 -5.40
CA TYR A 40 0.00 12.87 -5.63
C TYR A 40 -1.49 12.50 -5.65
N LEU A 41 -1.84 11.57 -6.53
CA LEU A 41 -3.15 10.92 -6.55
C LEU A 41 -3.12 9.70 -5.63
N ILE A 42 -3.89 9.74 -4.56
CA ILE A 42 -4.01 8.60 -3.64
C ILE A 42 -5.11 7.68 -4.14
N ARG A 43 -4.80 6.40 -4.32
CA ARG A 43 -5.72 5.38 -4.80
C ARG A 43 -5.86 4.23 -3.81
N MET A 44 -7.06 3.66 -3.75
CA MET A 44 -7.41 2.49 -2.95
C MET A 44 -8.16 1.47 -3.81
N SER A 45 -7.76 0.20 -3.73
CA SER A 45 -8.44 -0.88 -4.44
C SER A 45 -9.85 -1.14 -3.90
N THR A 46 -10.77 -1.54 -4.78
CA THR A 46 -12.08 -2.07 -4.35
C THR A 46 -11.95 -3.34 -3.49
N ILE A 47 -10.85 -4.08 -3.58
CA ILE A 47 -10.54 -5.19 -2.65
C ILE A 47 -10.33 -4.63 -1.23
N ALA A 48 -9.51 -3.59 -1.09
CA ALA A 48 -9.27 -2.95 0.20
C ALA A 48 -10.54 -2.26 0.75
N VAL A 49 -11.39 -1.72 -0.13
CA VAL A 49 -12.72 -1.21 0.25
C VAL A 49 -13.59 -2.33 0.84
N ALA A 50 -13.59 -3.51 0.23
CA ALA A 50 -14.37 -4.65 0.75
C ALA A 50 -13.90 -5.07 2.15
N GLU A 51 -12.58 -5.08 2.38
CA GLU A 51 -12.00 -5.35 3.72
C GLU A 51 -12.40 -4.28 4.73
N PHE A 52 -12.34 -3.01 4.34
CA PHE A 52 -12.74 -1.89 5.19
C PHE A 52 -14.22 -2.00 5.59
N CYS A 53 -15.09 -2.34 4.65
CA CYS A 53 -16.54 -2.46 4.86
C CYS A 53 -16.95 -3.66 5.74
N VAL A 54 -16.02 -4.53 6.13
CA VAL A 54 -16.30 -5.57 7.15
C VAL A 54 -16.61 -4.94 8.52
N LYS A 55 -16.00 -3.80 8.82
CA LYS A 55 -16.10 -3.14 10.15
C LYS A 55 -16.66 -1.72 10.09
N ASP A 56 -16.72 -1.12 8.94
CA ASP A 56 -17.11 0.28 8.76
C ASP A 56 -17.93 0.45 7.46
N LYS A 57 -18.32 1.67 7.13
CA LYS A 57 -19.12 1.99 5.96
C LYS A 57 -18.29 2.76 4.93
N ILE A 58 -18.57 2.54 3.65
CA ILE A 58 -17.87 3.21 2.55
C ILE A 58 -17.97 4.74 2.62
N GLU A 59 -19.07 5.26 3.16
CA GLU A 59 -19.31 6.69 3.32
C GLU A 59 -18.34 7.36 4.30
N ASN A 60 -17.69 6.57 5.15
CA ASN A 60 -16.66 7.05 6.10
C ASN A 60 -15.26 7.15 5.48
N LEU A 61 -15.08 6.65 4.25
CA LEU A 61 -13.84 6.85 3.50
C LEU A 61 -13.72 8.31 3.04
N PRO A 62 -12.53 8.91 3.03
CA PRO A 62 -12.31 10.27 2.51
C PRO A 62 -12.30 10.28 0.97
N LEU A 63 -13.46 10.01 0.36
CA LEU A 63 -13.63 9.82 -1.09
C LEU A 63 -13.38 11.07 -1.94
N GLN A 64 -13.21 12.24 -1.31
CA GLN A 64 -12.78 13.44 -2.02
C GLN A 64 -11.27 13.45 -2.28
N GLN A 65 -10.50 12.72 -1.48
CA GLN A 65 -9.04 12.69 -1.54
C GLN A 65 -8.49 11.33 -1.98
N ILE A 66 -9.23 10.23 -1.73
CA ILE A 66 -8.84 8.87 -2.12
C ILE A 66 -9.73 8.40 -3.26
N LEU A 67 -9.11 8.11 -4.41
CA LEU A 67 -9.81 7.59 -5.58
C LEU A 67 -9.92 6.07 -5.48
N LEU A 68 -11.12 5.54 -5.67
CA LEU A 68 -11.34 4.09 -5.70
C LEU A 68 -10.96 3.52 -7.06
N SER A 69 -10.23 2.41 -7.04
CA SER A 69 -9.72 1.73 -8.24
C SER A 69 -10.25 0.31 -8.33
N PRO A 70 -11.07 -0.03 -9.35
CA PRO A 70 -11.62 -1.37 -9.50
C PRO A 70 -10.52 -2.41 -9.79
N PHE A 71 -10.54 -3.53 -9.05
CA PHE A 71 -9.75 -4.69 -9.40
C PHE A 71 -10.38 -5.43 -10.59
N ASN A 72 -9.68 -5.49 -11.71
CA ASN A 72 -10.20 -5.98 -12.98
C ASN A 72 -9.51 -7.28 -13.47
N ALA A 73 -9.93 -7.80 -14.63
CA ALA A 73 -9.40 -9.03 -15.20
C ALA A 73 -7.90 -8.96 -15.55
N HIS A 74 -7.40 -7.78 -15.95
CA HIS A 74 -5.96 -7.59 -16.19
C HIS A 74 -5.17 -7.73 -14.89
N HIS A 75 -5.62 -7.09 -13.82
CA HIS A 75 -5.03 -7.22 -12.49
C HIS A 75 -5.04 -8.68 -12.00
N ALA A 76 -6.15 -9.40 -12.23
CA ALA A 76 -6.26 -10.81 -11.86
C ALA A 76 -5.27 -11.70 -12.62
N SER A 77 -5.10 -11.49 -13.93
CA SER A 77 -4.14 -12.21 -14.76
C SER A 77 -2.70 -11.99 -14.28
N LYS A 78 -2.32 -10.74 -14.03
CA LYS A 78 -0.99 -10.37 -13.51
C LYS A 78 -0.75 -10.92 -12.11
N THR A 79 -1.77 -10.93 -11.26
CA THR A 79 -1.69 -11.56 -9.93
C THR A 79 -1.38 -13.04 -10.04
N GLY A 80 -1.99 -13.76 -10.97
CA GLY A 80 -1.71 -15.17 -11.22
C GLY A 80 -0.24 -15.44 -11.64
N GLU A 81 0.32 -14.58 -12.50
CA GLU A 81 1.73 -14.64 -12.89
C GLU A 81 2.66 -14.45 -11.68
N CYS A 82 2.40 -13.43 -10.86
CA CYS A 82 3.18 -13.14 -9.64
C CYS A 82 3.04 -14.22 -8.58
N ALA A 83 1.83 -14.74 -8.38
CA ALA A 83 1.58 -15.83 -7.45
C ALA A 83 2.41 -17.09 -7.82
N ARG A 84 2.55 -17.42 -9.10
CA ARG A 84 3.39 -18.53 -9.56
C ARG A 84 4.86 -18.33 -9.18
N ILE A 85 5.38 -17.11 -9.26
CA ILE A 85 6.75 -16.77 -8.82
C ILE A 85 6.89 -17.05 -7.32
N LEU A 86 5.92 -16.58 -6.53
CA LEU A 86 5.92 -16.78 -5.07
C LEU A 86 5.80 -18.26 -4.68
N TYR A 87 4.98 -19.04 -5.39
CA TYR A 87 4.92 -20.49 -5.20
C TYR A 87 6.28 -21.16 -5.46
N ASN A 88 6.97 -20.77 -6.51
CA ASN A 88 8.30 -21.29 -6.82
C ASN A 88 9.34 -20.89 -5.78
N ALA A 89 9.30 -19.64 -5.30
CA ALA A 89 10.17 -19.15 -4.24
C ALA A 89 9.94 -19.94 -2.93
N LYS A 90 8.67 -20.24 -2.60
CA LYS A 90 8.33 -21.08 -1.46
C LYS A 90 8.85 -22.50 -1.61
N ALA A 91 8.66 -23.11 -2.77
CA ALA A 91 9.15 -24.46 -3.05
C ALA A 91 10.68 -24.58 -2.91
N LYS A 92 11.41 -23.48 -3.20
CA LYS A 92 12.88 -23.39 -3.03
C LYS A 92 13.30 -22.98 -1.61
N GLY A 93 12.36 -22.78 -0.68
CA GLY A 93 12.66 -22.36 0.69
C GLY A 93 13.13 -20.91 0.84
N VAL A 94 12.96 -20.07 -0.19
CA VAL A 94 13.33 -18.65 -0.17
C VAL A 94 12.39 -17.84 0.73
N ILE A 95 11.11 -18.21 0.78
CA ILE A 95 10.10 -17.62 1.66
C ILE A 95 9.34 -18.70 2.41
N GLU A 96 9.10 -18.45 3.70
CA GLU A 96 8.18 -19.24 4.52
C GLU A 96 6.83 -18.50 4.56
N VAL A 97 5.90 -18.91 3.71
CA VAL A 97 4.54 -18.35 3.65
C VAL A 97 3.55 -19.50 3.55
N ASP A 98 2.44 -19.43 4.27
CA ASP A 98 1.35 -20.38 4.07
C ASP A 98 0.86 -20.30 2.61
N ALA A 99 0.65 -21.46 1.97
CA ALA A 99 0.20 -21.54 0.59
C ALA A 99 -1.12 -20.76 0.35
N ARG A 100 -1.95 -20.61 1.39
CA ARG A 100 -3.18 -19.82 1.33
C ARG A 100 -2.93 -18.31 1.21
N ILE A 101 -1.76 -17.84 1.67
CA ILE A 101 -1.38 -16.42 1.66
C ILE A 101 -0.89 -15.99 0.27
N LEU A 102 -0.43 -16.92 -0.57
CA LEU A 102 0.17 -16.60 -1.88
C LEU A 102 -0.83 -16.01 -2.90
N ILE A 103 -2.13 -16.09 -2.65
CA ILE A 103 -3.19 -15.51 -3.50
C ILE A 103 -4.12 -14.61 -2.67
N GLN A 104 -3.74 -14.26 -1.45
CA GLN A 104 -4.53 -13.37 -0.61
C GLN A 104 -4.53 -11.93 -1.13
N ASN A 105 -5.33 -11.11 -0.51
CA ASN A 105 -5.56 -9.74 -0.92
C ASN A 105 -4.27 -8.93 -1.02
N ASP A 106 -3.27 -9.20 -0.18
CA ASP A 106 -1.98 -8.48 -0.20
C ASP A 106 -1.28 -8.57 -1.56
N VAL A 107 -1.20 -9.78 -2.15
CA VAL A 107 -0.58 -9.96 -3.49
C VAL A 107 -1.40 -9.25 -4.57
N LYS A 108 -2.73 -9.32 -4.49
CA LYS A 108 -3.61 -8.62 -5.42
C LYS A 108 -3.42 -7.10 -5.36
N LEU A 109 -3.29 -6.55 -4.14
CA LEU A 109 -3.07 -5.12 -3.94
C LEU A 109 -1.71 -4.66 -4.45
N LEU A 110 -0.63 -5.42 -4.17
CA LEU A 110 0.71 -5.11 -4.69
C LEU A 110 0.74 -5.13 -6.22
N VAL A 111 0.14 -6.15 -6.83
CA VAL A 111 0.11 -6.28 -8.30
C VAL A 111 -0.77 -5.22 -8.94
N GLN A 112 -1.90 -4.88 -8.34
CA GLN A 112 -2.75 -3.78 -8.84
C GLN A 112 -2.01 -2.45 -8.78
N ALA A 113 -1.30 -2.16 -7.67
CA ALA A 113 -0.50 -0.95 -7.54
C ALA A 113 0.53 -0.82 -8.68
N GLU A 114 1.22 -1.92 -9.03
CA GLU A 114 2.15 -1.94 -10.18
C GLU A 114 1.43 -1.71 -11.50
N CYS A 115 0.32 -2.40 -11.76
CA CYS A 115 -0.44 -2.24 -12.99
C CYS A 115 -0.96 -0.79 -13.19
N GLU A 116 -1.19 -0.08 -12.10
CA GLU A 116 -1.64 1.31 -12.11
C GLU A 116 -0.49 2.32 -12.03
N SER A 117 0.76 1.85 -12.19
CA SER A 117 1.96 2.68 -12.18
C SER A 117 2.14 3.50 -10.90
N ALA A 118 1.82 2.90 -9.76
CA ALA A 118 2.07 3.53 -8.47
C ALA A 118 3.57 3.80 -8.25
N VAL A 119 3.88 4.93 -7.63
CA VAL A 119 5.25 5.28 -7.21
C VAL A 119 5.50 4.82 -5.78
N PHE A 120 4.46 4.86 -4.94
CA PHE A 120 4.49 4.41 -3.55
C PHE A 120 3.31 3.48 -3.24
N TYR A 121 3.56 2.52 -2.37
CA TYR A 121 2.54 1.68 -1.76
C TYR A 121 2.57 1.85 -0.24
N LEU A 122 1.50 2.43 0.33
CA LEU A 122 1.39 2.72 1.75
C LEU A 122 0.70 1.58 2.49
N THR A 123 1.34 1.09 3.54
CA THR A 123 0.80 0.03 4.41
C THR A 123 1.20 0.23 5.86
N SER A 124 0.38 -0.28 6.77
CA SER A 124 0.75 -0.48 8.17
C SER A 124 1.12 -1.94 8.48
N ASP A 125 1.09 -2.83 7.49
CA ASP A 125 1.37 -4.26 7.64
C ASP A 125 2.66 -4.66 6.95
N SER A 126 3.68 -4.96 7.74
CA SER A 126 4.99 -5.40 7.26
C SER A 126 5.02 -6.86 6.74
N ARG A 127 3.95 -7.64 6.95
CA ARG A 127 3.93 -9.06 6.54
C ARG A 127 4.01 -9.25 5.03
N SER A 128 3.42 -8.34 4.26
CA SER A 128 3.47 -8.36 2.80
C SER A 128 4.85 -7.99 2.23
N LYS A 129 5.76 -7.44 3.06
CA LYS A 129 7.10 -7.01 2.64
C LYS A 129 7.92 -8.13 2.03
N ARG A 130 7.84 -9.35 2.58
CA ARG A 130 8.58 -10.51 2.06
C ARG A 130 8.16 -10.88 0.63
N MET A 131 6.85 -10.85 0.37
CA MET A 131 6.31 -11.11 -0.97
C MET A 131 6.70 -9.99 -1.94
N TYR A 132 6.63 -8.74 -1.47
CA TYR A 132 7.10 -7.60 -2.24
C TYR A 132 8.57 -7.73 -2.62
N ASP A 133 9.46 -8.08 -1.69
CA ASP A 133 10.89 -8.19 -1.94
C ASP A 133 11.20 -9.23 -3.03
N VAL A 134 10.58 -10.42 -2.95
CA VAL A 134 10.74 -11.46 -3.98
C VAL A 134 10.26 -10.95 -5.36
N LEU A 135 9.08 -10.34 -5.41
CA LEU A 135 8.53 -9.85 -6.67
C LEU A 135 9.34 -8.68 -7.23
N LYS A 136 9.93 -7.86 -6.38
CA LYS A 136 10.81 -6.76 -6.80
C LYS A 136 12.13 -7.27 -7.36
N GLU A 137 12.75 -8.25 -6.71
CA GLU A 137 13.98 -8.91 -7.20
C GLU A 137 13.75 -9.58 -8.56
N GLU A 138 12.57 -10.14 -8.79
CA GLU A 138 12.14 -10.72 -10.07
C GLU A 138 11.71 -9.65 -11.11
N GLY A 139 11.86 -8.37 -10.79
CA GLY A 139 11.52 -7.26 -11.69
C GLY A 139 10.03 -7.10 -11.98
N LYS A 140 9.17 -7.59 -11.08
CA LYS A 140 7.71 -7.53 -11.23
C LYS A 140 7.06 -6.33 -10.57
N LEU A 141 7.75 -5.70 -9.62
CA LEU A 141 7.30 -4.50 -8.91
C LEU A 141 8.38 -3.42 -8.99
N SER A 142 7.97 -2.17 -9.22
CA SER A 142 8.87 -1.02 -9.37
C SER A 142 8.72 0.03 -8.27
N PHE A 143 7.54 0.14 -7.66
CA PHE A 143 7.23 1.15 -6.65
C PHE A 143 8.02 0.98 -5.34
N ASP A 144 8.00 2.00 -4.51
CA ASP A 144 8.54 1.99 -3.15
C ASP A 144 7.50 1.44 -2.16
N PHE A 145 7.87 0.39 -1.42
CA PHE A 145 7.05 -0.14 -0.33
C PHE A 145 7.27 0.71 0.92
N THR A 146 6.25 1.45 1.31
CA THR A 146 6.32 2.43 2.39
C THR A 146 5.52 1.95 3.59
N ASP A 147 6.24 1.50 4.62
CA ASP A 147 5.67 1.15 5.92
C ASP A 147 5.54 2.42 6.78
N ILE A 148 4.30 2.74 7.18
CA ILE A 148 4.00 3.94 7.95
C ILE A 148 4.46 3.91 9.41
N HIS A 149 5.08 2.83 9.89
CA HIS A 149 5.78 2.82 11.17
C HIS A 149 6.98 3.78 11.15
N THR A 150 7.57 4.03 9.98
CA THR A 150 8.54 5.10 9.79
C THR A 150 7.80 6.40 9.47
N PRO A 151 8.00 7.49 10.24
CA PRO A 151 7.39 8.79 9.94
C PRO A 151 7.77 9.32 8.56
N TYR A 152 6.85 10.04 7.90
CA TYR A 152 7.08 10.62 6.57
C TYR A 152 8.29 11.57 6.56
N SER A 153 8.49 12.34 7.62
CA SER A 153 9.61 13.26 7.76
C SER A 153 10.96 12.53 7.72
N ALA A 154 11.07 11.39 8.39
CA ALA A 154 12.25 10.54 8.32
C ALA A 154 12.42 9.89 6.93
N LYS A 155 11.33 9.44 6.33
CA LYS A 155 11.33 8.82 4.99
C LYS A 155 11.82 9.78 3.92
N PHE A 156 11.36 11.03 3.93
CA PHE A 156 11.66 12.03 2.89
C PHE A 156 12.73 13.03 3.30
N GLY A 157 13.38 12.85 4.45
CA GLY A 157 14.45 13.73 4.93
C GLY A 157 13.98 15.15 5.24
N ILE A 158 12.71 15.32 5.65
CA ILE A 158 12.12 16.60 5.99
C ILE A 158 12.47 16.94 7.44
N LEU A 159 13.10 18.08 7.67
CA LEU A 159 13.36 18.59 9.02
C LEU A 159 12.05 19.16 9.59
N ASP A 160 11.53 18.51 10.62
CA ASP A 160 10.37 18.99 11.37
C ASP A 160 10.81 20.02 12.40
N PHE A 161 10.75 21.29 12.03
CA PHE A 161 11.12 22.39 12.91
C PHE A 161 10.09 22.69 14.00
N GLU A 162 8.90 22.08 13.95
CA GLU A 162 7.84 22.32 14.93
C GLU A 162 8.05 21.52 16.24
N ASN A 163 8.93 20.52 16.24
CA ASN A 163 9.21 19.64 17.37
C ASN A 163 10.63 19.78 17.96
N ILE A 164 11.25 20.94 17.84
CA ILE A 164 12.52 21.20 18.55
C ILE A 164 12.18 21.53 20.01
N PRO A 165 12.57 20.72 21.01
CA PRO A 165 12.39 21.07 22.41
C PRO A 165 13.22 22.31 22.70
N THR A 166 12.59 23.37 23.18
CA THR A 166 13.23 24.58 23.73
C THR A 166 13.81 24.30 25.09
#